data_ccffd8f6bfc2f3d6b58245ca356efcd3
#
_entry.id   ccffd8f6bfc2f3d6b58245ca356efcd3
#
_cell.length_a   1.000
_cell.length_b   1.000
_cell.length_c   1.000
_cell.angle_alpha   90.00
_cell.angle_beta   90.00
_cell.angle_gamma   90.00
#
_symmetry.space_group_name_H-M   'P 1'
#
loop_
_entity.id
_entity.type
_entity.pdbx_description
1 polymer ?
#
loop_
_entity_poly.entity_id
_entity_poly.type
_entity_poly.pdbx_seq_one_letter_code
_entity_poly.pdbx_strand_id
1 'polypeptide(L)'
;MALCLEKKGPIPQWYLAVTEEGEIAGGMGVIENDFHTRPDLTPNVCAVYVEPAFRGKGLVRRMMENLCRDMAQMGQTDLFLLTDHTRFYEKLGWQFQEMVQENGGDFARCYHISLEPYFER
;
A
#
# COMPACT_ATOMS: atom_id res chain seq x y z
N MET A 1 -8.08 3.00 -17.77
CA MET A 1 -8.17 2.29 -16.47
C MET A 1 -8.42 3.30 -15.37
N ALA A 2 -9.36 3.04 -14.50
CA ALA A 2 -9.73 3.94 -13.42
C ALA A 2 -9.48 3.28 -12.06
N LEU A 3 -9.32 4.10 -11.01
CA LEU A 3 -9.25 3.63 -9.64
C LEU A 3 -10.57 3.91 -8.94
N CYS A 4 -11.11 2.90 -8.27
CA CYS A 4 -12.30 3.02 -7.45
C CYS A 4 -11.91 3.02 -5.98
N LEU A 5 -12.50 3.92 -5.21
CA LEU A 5 -12.24 4.06 -3.78
C LEU A 5 -13.51 3.77 -2.99
N GLU A 6 -13.40 2.91 -1.97
CA GLU A 6 -14.46 2.75 -0.99
C GLU A 6 -14.07 3.52 0.26
N LYS A 7 -14.73 4.65 0.49
CA LYS A 7 -14.40 5.52 1.62
C LYS A 7 -15.31 5.25 2.80
N LYS A 8 -14.78 4.57 3.79
CA LYS A 8 -15.46 4.29 5.06
C LYS A 8 -14.79 4.99 6.23
N GLY A 9 -14.03 6.05 5.94
CA GLY A 9 -13.15 6.71 6.87
C GLY A 9 -11.72 6.55 6.39
N PRO A 10 -10.72 7.08 7.13
CA PRO A 10 -9.35 6.99 6.67
C PRO A 10 -8.83 5.55 6.63
N ILE A 11 -9.26 4.69 7.56
CA ILE A 11 -8.78 3.31 7.65
C ILE A 11 -9.89 2.45 8.26
N PRO A 12 -10.21 1.29 7.70
CA PRO A 12 -9.59 0.70 6.50
C PRO A 12 -10.01 1.40 5.21
N GLN A 13 -9.15 1.35 4.22
CA GLN A 13 -9.42 1.92 2.92
C GLN A 13 -8.95 0.93 1.84
N TRP A 14 -9.78 0.72 0.81
CA TRP A 14 -9.49 -0.23 -0.25
C TRP A 14 -9.46 0.46 -1.60
N TYR A 15 -8.55 0.03 -2.46
CA TYR A 15 -8.33 0.61 -3.78
C TYR A 15 -8.39 -0.49 -4.83
N LEU A 16 -9.17 -0.26 -5.88
CA LEU A 16 -9.28 -1.19 -7.00
C LEU A 16 -8.93 -0.45 -8.29
N ALA A 17 -8.14 -1.12 -9.14
CA ALA A 17 -7.91 -0.68 -10.51
C ALA A 17 -8.86 -1.46 -11.40
N VAL A 18 -9.69 -0.76 -12.16
CA VAL A 18 -10.75 -1.36 -12.97
C VAL A 18 -10.59 -0.91 -14.41
N THR A 19 -10.72 -1.85 -15.35
CA THR A 19 -10.69 -1.54 -16.79
C THR A 19 -11.98 -0.85 -17.22
N GLU A 20 -11.98 -0.30 -18.45
CA GLU A 20 -13.18 0.31 -19.02
C GLU A 20 -14.34 -0.68 -19.15
N GLU A 21 -14.01 -1.96 -19.32
CA GLU A 21 -15.00 -3.04 -19.43
C GLU A 21 -15.51 -3.52 -18.06
N GLY A 22 -14.97 -2.96 -16.97
CA GLY A 22 -15.38 -3.34 -15.63
C GLY A 22 -14.61 -4.50 -15.02
N GLU A 23 -13.52 -4.94 -15.64
CA GLU A 23 -12.68 -6.00 -15.08
C GLU A 23 -11.76 -5.44 -14.00
N ILE A 24 -11.59 -6.19 -12.92
CA ILE A 24 -10.63 -5.82 -11.86
C ILE A 24 -9.23 -6.20 -12.31
N ALA A 25 -8.36 -5.20 -12.46
CA ALA A 25 -6.97 -5.40 -12.87
C ALA A 25 -6.03 -5.56 -11.67
N GLY A 26 -6.37 -5.00 -10.52
CA GLY A 26 -5.56 -5.11 -9.33
C GLY A 26 -6.21 -4.41 -8.15
N GLY A 27 -5.55 -4.47 -7.00
CA GLY A 27 -6.04 -3.82 -5.80
C GLY A 27 -4.98 -3.73 -4.71
N MET A 28 -5.26 -2.94 -3.70
CA MET A 28 -4.47 -2.86 -2.47
C MET A 28 -5.32 -2.23 -1.38
N GLY A 29 -4.90 -2.43 -0.13
CA GLY A 29 -5.63 -1.89 1.00
C GLY A 29 -4.73 -1.17 1.98
N VAL A 30 -5.35 -0.37 2.86
CA VAL A 30 -4.68 0.26 4.00
C VAL A 30 -5.47 -0.11 5.24
N ILE A 31 -4.80 -0.74 6.21
CA ILE A 31 -5.40 -1.16 7.48
C ILE A 31 -4.52 -0.74 8.64
N GLU A 32 -5.05 -0.80 9.86
CA GLU A 32 -4.27 -0.41 11.03
C GLU A 32 -3.08 -1.33 11.29
N ASN A 33 -3.29 -2.63 11.20
CA ASN A 33 -2.24 -3.60 11.50
C ASN A 33 -2.41 -4.84 10.64
N ASP A 34 -1.38 -5.16 9.86
CA ASP A 34 -1.36 -6.31 8.96
C ASP A 34 -0.69 -7.52 9.64
N PHE A 35 -1.30 -7.97 10.75
CA PHE A 35 -0.94 -9.19 11.48
C PHE A 35 0.51 -9.22 11.99
N HIS A 36 0.99 -8.10 12.54
CA HIS A 36 2.32 -8.05 13.16
C HIS A 36 2.28 -7.50 14.58
N THR A 37 3.43 -7.54 15.27
CA THR A 37 3.53 -7.28 16.71
C THR A 37 3.86 -5.83 17.07
N ARG A 38 3.90 -4.93 16.10
CA ARG A 38 4.30 -3.53 16.31
C ARG A 38 3.15 -2.58 15.95
N PRO A 39 2.20 -2.34 16.87
CA PRO A 39 1.07 -1.44 16.59
C PRO A 39 1.45 0.02 16.36
N ASP A 40 2.68 0.41 16.73
CA ASP A 40 3.21 1.74 16.45
C ASP A 40 3.56 1.95 14.97
N LEU A 41 3.78 0.87 14.23
CA LEU A 41 4.06 0.92 12.79
C LEU A 41 2.75 0.83 12.01
N THR A 42 2.05 1.94 11.95
CA THR A 42 0.70 2.02 11.41
C THR A 42 0.52 3.34 10.64
N PRO A 43 -0.34 3.42 9.61
CA PRO A 43 -1.13 2.33 9.04
C PRO A 43 -0.32 1.47 8.07
N ASN A 44 -0.88 0.29 7.72
CA ASN A 44 -0.21 -0.67 6.86
C ASN A 44 -0.87 -0.78 5.50
N VAL A 45 -0.06 -0.73 4.43
CA VAL A 45 -0.50 -1.12 3.10
C VAL A 45 -0.45 -2.64 3.02
N CYS A 46 -1.50 -3.25 2.50
CA CYS A 46 -1.62 -4.70 2.44
C CYS A 46 -2.34 -5.15 1.18
N ALA A 47 -2.34 -6.46 0.96
CA ALA A 47 -3.09 -7.11 -0.11
C ALA A 47 -2.80 -6.52 -1.51
N VAL A 48 -1.55 -6.13 -1.75
CA VAL A 48 -1.12 -5.60 -3.05
C VAL A 48 -1.21 -6.71 -4.08
N TYR A 49 -2.02 -6.49 -5.12
CA TYR A 49 -2.32 -7.52 -6.10
C TYR A 49 -2.53 -6.94 -7.49
N VAL A 50 -2.00 -7.61 -8.50
CA VAL A 50 -2.24 -7.30 -9.91
C VAL A 50 -2.55 -8.59 -10.64
N GLU A 51 -3.65 -8.61 -11.38
CA GLU A 51 -4.00 -9.75 -12.22
C GLU A 51 -2.90 -10.01 -13.24
N PRO A 52 -2.58 -11.30 -13.53
CA PRO A 52 -1.46 -11.63 -14.43
C PRO A 52 -1.50 -10.92 -15.78
N ALA A 53 -2.69 -10.73 -16.35
CA ALA A 53 -2.85 -10.06 -17.64
C ALA A 53 -2.43 -8.59 -17.62
N PHE A 54 -2.32 -7.98 -16.44
CA PHE A 54 -2.02 -6.55 -16.31
C PHE A 54 -0.65 -6.29 -15.67
N ARG A 55 0.14 -7.34 -15.43
CA ARG A 55 1.48 -7.20 -14.86
C ARG A 55 2.47 -6.63 -15.86
N GLY A 56 3.50 -5.97 -15.35
CA GLY A 56 4.56 -5.40 -16.18
C GLY A 56 4.20 -4.10 -16.88
N LYS A 57 3.08 -3.47 -16.49
CA LYS A 57 2.57 -2.24 -17.14
C LYS A 57 2.59 -1.03 -16.19
N GLY A 58 3.30 -1.13 -15.06
CA GLY A 58 3.39 -0.04 -14.09
C GLY A 58 2.13 0.20 -13.27
N LEU A 59 1.21 -0.77 -13.22
CA LEU A 59 -0.05 -0.60 -12.51
C LEU A 59 0.14 -0.43 -11.00
N VAL A 60 1.03 -1.21 -10.39
CA VAL A 60 1.29 -1.08 -8.94
C VAL A 60 1.80 0.32 -8.62
N ARG A 61 2.70 0.87 -9.42
CA ARG A 61 3.20 2.23 -9.22
C ARG A 61 2.07 3.26 -9.27
N ARG A 62 1.19 3.14 -10.26
CA ARG A 62 0.06 4.07 -10.41
C ARG A 62 -0.92 3.96 -9.24
N MET A 63 -1.24 2.74 -8.82
CA MET A 63 -2.11 2.52 -7.67
C MET A 63 -1.46 3.07 -6.40
N MET A 64 -0.17 2.80 -6.20
CA MET A 64 0.55 3.25 -5.02
C MET A 64 0.61 4.78 -4.94
N GLU A 65 0.84 5.47 -6.06
CA GLU A 65 0.84 6.92 -6.09
C GLU A 65 -0.51 7.50 -5.71
N ASN A 66 -1.59 6.90 -6.22
CA ASN A 66 -2.95 7.34 -5.87
C ASN A 66 -3.28 7.07 -4.40
N LEU A 67 -2.87 5.91 -3.90
CA LEU A 67 -3.06 5.55 -2.50
C LEU A 67 -2.33 6.54 -1.59
N CYS A 68 -1.07 6.83 -1.87
CA CYS A 68 -0.27 7.76 -1.07
C CYS A 68 -0.87 9.17 -1.08
N ARG A 69 -1.31 9.62 -2.24
CA ARG A 69 -1.95 10.95 -2.37
C ARG A 69 -3.24 11.01 -1.56
N ASP A 70 -4.06 9.96 -1.66
CA ASP A 70 -5.33 9.90 -0.95
C ASP A 70 -5.12 9.85 0.57
N MET A 71 -4.16 9.05 1.03
CA MET A 71 -3.83 8.96 2.45
C MET A 71 -3.30 10.29 2.99
N ALA A 72 -2.49 10.99 2.22
CA ALA A 72 -2.00 12.31 2.61
C ALA A 72 -3.16 13.32 2.74
N GLN A 73 -4.12 13.27 1.82
CA GLN A 73 -5.31 14.13 1.89
C GLN A 73 -6.18 13.82 3.11
N MET A 74 -6.13 12.59 3.59
CA MET A 74 -6.84 12.17 4.80
C MET A 74 -6.09 12.49 6.09
N GLY A 75 -4.92 13.13 5.99
CA GLY A 75 -4.14 13.54 7.14
C GLY A 75 -3.10 12.54 7.63
N GLN A 76 -2.89 11.46 6.90
CA GLN A 76 -1.84 10.51 7.25
C GLN A 76 -0.47 11.06 6.84
N THR A 77 0.55 10.77 7.63
CA THR A 77 1.91 11.27 7.39
C THR A 77 2.87 10.18 6.96
N ASP A 78 2.59 8.94 7.32
CA ASP A 78 3.48 7.80 7.13
C ASP A 78 2.68 6.56 6.81
N LEU A 79 3.26 5.67 6.01
CA LEU A 79 2.70 4.34 5.76
C LEU A 79 3.80 3.31 5.95
N PHE A 80 3.38 2.11 6.34
CA PHE A 80 4.28 0.98 6.54
C PHE A 80 3.74 -0.23 5.80
N LEU A 81 4.61 -1.18 5.44
CA LEU A 81 4.18 -2.46 4.91
C LEU A 81 5.18 -3.56 5.28
N LEU A 82 4.68 -4.78 5.38
CA LEU A 82 5.51 -5.95 5.58
C LEU A 82 5.51 -6.78 4.31
N THR A 83 6.69 -7.28 3.93
CA THR A 83 6.84 -8.06 2.71
C THR A 83 8.09 -8.93 2.77
N ASP A 84 8.13 -9.95 1.91
CA ASP A 84 9.33 -10.75 1.71
C ASP A 84 10.17 -10.24 0.52
N HIS A 85 9.64 -9.29 -0.24
CA HIS A 85 10.37 -8.69 -1.36
C HIS A 85 11.53 -7.83 -0.86
N THR A 86 12.68 -7.89 -1.56
CA THR A 86 13.86 -7.16 -1.14
C THR A 86 14.10 -5.87 -1.91
N ARG A 87 13.50 -5.70 -3.10
CA ARG A 87 13.73 -4.49 -3.91
C ARG A 87 12.46 -3.90 -4.52
N PHE A 88 11.40 -4.66 -4.58
CA PHE A 88 10.21 -4.24 -5.29
C PHE A 88 9.68 -2.89 -4.79
N TYR A 89 9.52 -2.75 -3.49
CA TYR A 89 8.98 -1.52 -2.91
C TYR A 89 9.99 -0.39 -2.87
N GLU A 90 11.30 -0.71 -2.85
CA GLU A 90 12.34 0.31 -2.92
C GLU A 90 12.27 1.08 -4.24
N LYS A 91 11.93 0.41 -5.33
CA LYS A 91 11.74 1.04 -6.64
C LYS A 91 10.54 1.98 -6.66
N LEU A 92 9.61 1.82 -5.73
CA LEU A 92 8.41 2.64 -5.60
C LEU A 92 8.57 3.79 -4.60
N GLY A 93 9.77 3.96 -4.05
CA GLY A 93 10.06 5.04 -3.11
C GLY A 93 9.97 4.66 -1.64
N TRP A 94 9.70 3.40 -1.33
CA TRP A 94 9.68 2.92 0.04
C TRP A 94 11.09 2.64 0.53
N GLN A 95 11.33 2.79 1.83
CA GLN A 95 12.63 2.56 2.44
C GLN A 95 12.53 1.43 3.46
N PHE A 96 13.51 0.53 3.43
CA PHE A 96 13.59 -0.53 4.43
C PHE A 96 13.85 0.08 5.80
N GLN A 97 13.05 -0.31 6.80
CA GLN A 97 13.20 0.20 8.15
C GLN A 97 13.79 -0.84 9.10
N GLU A 98 13.15 -1.99 9.24
CA GLU A 98 13.61 -3.04 10.15
C GLU A 98 12.87 -4.35 9.86
N MET A 99 13.35 -5.44 10.45
CA MET A 99 12.61 -6.69 10.47
C MET A 99 11.57 -6.63 11.57
N VAL A 100 10.36 -7.04 11.29
CA VAL A 100 9.24 -7.01 12.22
C VAL A 100 8.63 -8.40 12.34
N GLN A 101 8.30 -8.81 13.55
CA GLN A 101 7.70 -10.11 13.80
C GLN A 101 6.22 -10.11 13.46
N GLU A 102 5.80 -11.06 12.64
CA GLU A 102 4.39 -11.31 12.36
C GLU A 102 3.76 -12.09 13.51
N ASN A 103 2.43 -12.04 13.61
CA ASN A 103 1.70 -12.72 14.69
C ASN A 103 1.94 -14.23 14.73
N GLY A 104 2.28 -14.84 13.59
CA GLY A 104 2.62 -16.25 13.50
C GLY A 104 4.02 -16.59 13.98
N GLY A 105 4.84 -15.61 14.35
CA GLY A 105 6.19 -15.79 14.86
C GLY A 105 7.33 -15.57 13.87
N ASP A 106 7.05 -15.58 12.57
CA ASP A 106 8.06 -15.32 11.54
C ASP A 106 8.34 -13.83 11.44
N PHE A 107 9.51 -13.49 10.90
CA PHE A 107 9.90 -12.09 10.68
C PHE A 107 9.76 -11.74 9.22
N ALA A 108 9.33 -10.51 8.95
CA ALA A 108 9.22 -9.95 7.61
C ALA A 108 9.92 -8.60 7.54
N ARG A 109 10.26 -8.18 6.33
CA ARG A 109 10.86 -6.86 6.11
C ARG A 109 9.78 -5.80 6.23
N CYS A 110 10.03 -4.80 7.07
CA CYS A 110 9.14 -3.65 7.20
C CYS A 110 9.69 -2.49 6.39
N TYR A 111 8.87 -1.96 5.49
CA TYR A 111 9.18 -0.79 4.69
C TYR A 111 8.33 0.39 5.14
N HIS A 112 8.88 1.57 4.99
CA HIS A 112 8.24 2.83 5.36
C HIS A 112 8.27 3.80 4.19
N ILE A 113 7.21 4.58 4.03
CA ILE A 113 7.19 5.72 3.12
C ILE A 113 6.62 6.94 3.86
N SER A 114 7.30 8.09 3.70
CA SER A 114 6.78 9.35 4.18
C SER A 114 5.83 9.93 3.15
N LEU A 115 4.69 10.45 3.59
CA LEU A 115 3.70 11.08 2.71
C LEU A 115 3.93 12.57 2.53
N GLU A 116 5.00 13.12 3.12
CA GLU A 116 5.33 14.54 3.01
C GLU A 116 5.33 15.06 1.57
N PRO A 117 5.91 14.36 0.58
CA PRO A 117 5.90 14.84 -0.80
C PRO A 117 4.51 15.01 -1.40
N TYR A 118 3.49 14.44 -0.81
CA TYR A 118 2.11 14.50 -1.32
C TYR A 118 1.26 15.58 -0.66
N PHE A 119 1.78 16.29 0.37
CA PHE A 119 0.98 17.25 1.13
C PHE A 119 0.61 18.52 0.35
N GLU A 120 1.39 18.89 -0.64
CA GLU A 120 1.21 20.13 -1.41
C GLU A 120 0.58 19.92 -2.78
N ARG A 121 -0.07 18.79 -2.99
CA ARG A 121 -0.61 18.45 -4.32
C ARG A 121 -2.11 18.50 -4.38
#